data_939ddf080d77ec173d607d47e0ff6c92
#
_entry.id   939ddf080d77ec173d607d47e0ff6c92
#
_cell.length_a   1.000
_cell.length_b   1.000
_cell.length_c   1.000
_cell.angle_alpha   90.00
_cell.angle_beta   90.00
_cell.angle_gamma   90.00
#
_symmetry.space_group_name_H-M   'P 1'
#
loop_
_entity.id
_entity.type
_entity.pdbx_description
1 polymer ?
#
loop_
_entity_poly.entity_id
_entity_poly.type
_entity_poly.pdbx_seq_one_letter_code
_entity_poly.pdbx_strand_id
1 'polypeptide(L)'
;MLWLRLEMSDILKIDGFDKAIIGVQEGIQPRLVYDLWKIVDVLTEDMSEEDALDYIAYNITGAYVGESTPVIVDTKRTLEEIQND
;
A
#
# COMPACT_ATOMS: atom_id res chain seq x y z
N MET A 1 8.25 -6.06 8.46
CA MET A 1 7.19 -5.06 8.37
C MET A 1 6.14 -5.30 9.43
N LEU A 2 5.73 -4.25 10.11
CA LEU A 2 4.76 -4.36 11.19
C LEU A 2 3.37 -3.93 10.71
N TRP A 3 2.39 -4.81 10.92
CA TRP A 3 0.99 -4.54 10.63
C TRP A 3 0.30 -4.18 11.93
N LEU A 4 -0.36 -3.01 11.96
CA LEU A 4 -1.04 -2.52 13.14
C LEU A 4 -2.55 -2.49 12.91
N ARG A 5 -3.30 -2.96 13.91
CA ARG A 5 -4.75 -2.81 13.92
C ARG A 5 -5.09 -1.50 14.62
N LEU A 6 -5.88 -0.65 13.96
CA LEU A 6 -6.31 0.59 14.57
C LEU A 6 -7.34 0.31 15.67
N GLU A 7 -7.27 1.08 16.77
CA GLU A 7 -8.24 0.96 17.83
C GLU A 7 -9.63 1.29 17.32
N MET A 8 -10.63 0.66 17.87
CA MET A 8 -12.05 0.89 17.59
C MET A 8 -12.46 0.50 16.17
N SER A 9 -11.59 -0.19 15.42
CA SER A 9 -11.96 -0.72 14.11
C SER A 9 -11.07 -1.92 13.78
N ASP A 10 -11.52 -2.69 12.79
CA ASP A 10 -10.73 -3.84 12.28
C ASP A 10 -9.83 -3.47 11.12
N ILE A 11 -9.67 -2.17 10.86
CA ILE A 11 -8.81 -1.68 9.78
C ILE A 11 -7.36 -1.88 10.17
N LEU A 12 -6.58 -2.44 9.26
CA LEU A 12 -5.15 -2.64 9.44
C LEU A 12 -4.36 -1.50 8.82
N LYS A 13 -3.22 -1.19 9.44
CA LYS A 13 -2.32 -0.14 9.00
C LYS A 13 -0.91 -0.71 8.86
N ILE A 14 -0.17 -0.23 7.85
CA ILE A 14 1.23 -0.58 7.67
C ILE A 14 2.06 0.45 8.45
N ASP A 15 2.77 -0.01 9.49
CA ASP A 15 3.57 0.89 10.31
C ASP A 15 4.67 1.56 9.50
N GLY A 16 4.83 2.85 9.69
CA GLY A 16 5.89 3.62 9.04
C GLY A 16 5.50 4.26 7.72
N PHE A 17 4.28 4.05 7.22
CA PHE A 17 3.86 4.55 5.91
C PHE A 17 2.61 5.43 5.97
N ASP A 18 2.41 6.11 7.10
CA ASP A 18 1.23 6.98 7.26
C ASP A 18 1.14 8.06 6.19
N LYS A 19 2.28 8.57 5.73
CA LYS A 19 2.33 9.60 4.69
C LYS A 19 1.83 9.12 3.35
N ALA A 20 1.77 7.82 3.15
CA ALA A 20 1.33 7.23 1.89
C ALA A 20 -0.16 6.92 1.87
N ILE A 21 -0.86 7.08 2.99
CA ILE A 21 -2.31 6.84 3.05
C ILE A 21 -3.04 7.93 2.28
N ILE A 22 -3.88 7.54 1.31
CA ILE A 22 -4.64 8.48 0.50
C ILE A 22 -6.14 8.38 0.70
N GLY A 23 -6.60 7.41 1.45
CA GLY A 23 -8.03 7.30 1.74
C GLY A 23 -8.40 5.95 2.31
N VAL A 24 -9.70 5.71 2.36
CA VAL A 24 -10.29 4.47 2.85
C VAL A 24 -11.19 3.92 1.75
N GLN A 25 -11.03 2.65 1.44
CA GLN A 25 -11.95 1.96 0.54
C GLN A 25 -13.23 1.66 1.31
N GLU A 26 -14.35 2.20 0.83
CA GLU A 26 -15.64 1.98 1.44
C GLU A 26 -16.18 0.58 1.10
N GLY A 27 -16.93 0.00 2.01
CA GLY A 27 -17.53 -1.30 1.80
C GLY A 27 -17.87 -1.97 3.13
N ILE A 28 -18.27 -3.24 3.05
CA ILE A 28 -18.60 -4.02 4.24
C ILE A 28 -17.37 -4.15 5.14
N GLN A 29 -16.20 -4.29 4.52
CA GLN A 29 -14.93 -4.36 5.23
C GLN A 29 -14.05 -3.22 4.72
N PRO A 30 -14.06 -2.05 5.39
CA PRO A 30 -13.23 -0.92 4.96
C PRO A 30 -11.74 -1.26 5.03
N ARG A 31 -10.97 -0.69 4.10
CA ARG A 31 -9.53 -0.89 4.03
C ARG A 31 -8.84 0.44 3.80
N LEU A 32 -7.67 0.62 4.41
CA LEU A 32 -6.83 1.76 4.09
C LEU A 32 -6.28 1.62 2.67
N VAL A 33 -6.21 2.75 1.97
CA VAL A 33 -5.66 2.81 0.61
C VAL A 33 -4.36 3.59 0.65
N TYR A 34 -3.30 2.96 0.14
CA TYR A 34 -1.96 3.56 0.09
C TYR A 34 -1.59 3.84 -1.36
N ASP A 35 -0.92 4.95 -1.58
CA ASP A 35 -0.35 5.26 -2.89
C ASP A 35 1.02 4.60 -3.00
N LEU A 36 1.19 3.74 -4.00
CA LEU A 36 2.44 3.03 -4.26
C LEU A 36 3.64 3.97 -4.30
N TRP A 37 3.52 5.09 -5.02
CA TRP A 37 4.66 5.99 -5.23
C TRP A 37 5.03 6.78 -3.99
N LYS A 38 4.07 7.02 -3.11
CA LYS A 38 4.37 7.62 -1.82
C LYS A 38 5.09 6.65 -0.89
N ILE A 39 4.77 5.36 -0.99
CA ILE A 39 5.52 4.33 -0.27
C ILE A 39 6.95 4.28 -0.81
N VAL A 40 7.12 4.34 -2.13
CA VAL A 40 8.44 4.39 -2.76
C VAL A 40 9.23 5.58 -2.23
N ASP A 41 8.60 6.76 -2.12
CA ASP A 41 9.27 7.95 -1.61
C ASP A 41 9.81 7.75 -0.19
N VAL A 42 9.06 7.07 0.67
CA VAL A 42 9.53 6.77 2.02
C VAL A 42 10.72 5.83 1.98
N LEU A 43 10.62 4.76 1.20
CA LEU A 43 11.67 3.74 1.14
C LEU A 43 12.95 4.24 0.48
N THR A 44 12.85 5.16 -0.48
CA THR A 44 14.02 5.63 -1.21
C THR A 44 14.89 6.58 -0.39
N GLU A 45 14.51 6.89 0.83
CA GLU A 45 15.41 7.54 1.76
C GLU A 45 16.61 6.66 2.11
N ASP A 46 16.43 5.33 2.04
CA ASP A 46 17.45 4.36 2.44
C ASP A 46 17.82 3.36 1.35
N MET A 47 17.16 3.37 0.21
CA MET A 47 17.43 2.40 -0.84
C MET A 47 17.10 2.99 -2.21
N SER A 48 17.51 2.29 -3.27
CA SER A 48 17.20 2.71 -4.64
C SER A 48 15.71 2.49 -4.95
N GLU A 49 15.22 3.15 -6.00
CA GLU A 49 13.84 2.97 -6.44
C GLU A 49 13.59 1.50 -6.84
N GLU A 50 14.54 0.87 -7.54
CA GLU A 50 14.42 -0.52 -7.92
C GLU A 50 14.27 -1.42 -6.70
N ASP A 51 15.11 -1.21 -5.69
CA ASP A 51 15.04 -1.98 -4.45
C ASP A 51 13.74 -1.72 -3.70
N ALA A 52 13.27 -0.47 -3.72
CA ALA A 52 12.00 -0.11 -3.08
C ALA A 52 10.83 -0.84 -3.72
N LEU A 53 10.78 -0.89 -5.05
CA LEU A 53 9.71 -1.59 -5.77
C LEU A 53 9.73 -3.09 -5.49
N ASP A 54 10.92 -3.69 -5.43
CA ASP A 54 11.05 -5.10 -5.06
C ASP A 54 10.58 -5.34 -3.63
N TYR A 55 10.97 -4.47 -2.71
CA TYR A 55 10.53 -4.58 -1.32
C TYR A 55 9.01 -4.55 -1.22
N ILE A 56 8.37 -3.62 -1.92
CA ILE A 56 6.92 -3.48 -1.91
C ILE A 56 6.26 -4.74 -2.48
N ALA A 57 6.78 -5.26 -3.59
CA ALA A 57 6.21 -6.44 -4.23
C ALA A 57 6.24 -7.66 -3.30
N TYR A 58 7.34 -7.86 -2.58
CA TYR A 58 7.48 -9.04 -1.72
C TYR A 58 6.85 -8.89 -0.36
N ASN A 59 6.84 -7.67 0.20
CA ASN A 59 6.46 -7.48 1.60
C ASN A 59 5.12 -6.79 1.79
N ILE A 60 4.61 -6.12 0.77
CA ILE A 60 3.39 -5.33 0.87
C ILE A 60 2.32 -5.85 -0.07
N THR A 61 2.52 -5.71 -1.38
CA THR A 61 1.48 -6.10 -2.33
C THR A 61 1.26 -7.59 -2.39
N GLY A 62 2.29 -8.37 -2.12
CA GLY A 62 2.18 -9.83 -2.08
C GLY A 62 1.64 -10.38 -0.78
N ALA A 63 1.44 -9.54 0.23
CA ALA A 63 1.00 -9.99 1.54
C ALA A 63 -0.52 -9.97 1.65
N TYR A 64 -1.07 -11.00 2.28
CA TYR A 64 -2.49 -11.04 2.63
C TYR A 64 -2.59 -11.30 4.12
N VAL A 65 -3.22 -10.38 4.85
CA VAL A 65 -3.32 -10.46 6.31
C VAL A 65 -4.78 -10.44 6.78
N GLY A 66 -5.70 -10.91 5.94
CA GLY A 66 -7.12 -10.99 6.24
C GLY A 66 -7.94 -10.03 5.40
N GLU A 67 -9.21 -9.92 5.73
CA GLU A 67 -10.15 -9.09 4.97
C GLU A 67 -9.84 -7.60 5.06
N SER A 68 -9.08 -7.19 6.06
CA SER A 68 -8.70 -5.79 6.26
C SER A 68 -7.35 -5.45 5.63
N THR A 69 -6.79 -6.34 4.80
CA THR A 69 -5.52 -6.07 4.12
C THR A 69 -5.59 -4.76 3.35
N PRO A 70 -4.65 -3.83 3.56
CA PRO A 70 -4.65 -2.56 2.85
C PRO A 70 -4.57 -2.70 1.34
N VAL A 71 -5.12 -1.74 0.63
CA VAL A 71 -5.11 -1.67 -0.83
C VAL A 71 -3.94 -0.78 -1.26
N ILE A 72 -3.15 -1.24 -2.22
CA ILE A 72 -2.05 -0.46 -2.79
C ILE A 72 -2.46 -0.04 -4.20
N VAL A 73 -2.41 1.27 -4.46
CA VAL A 73 -2.84 1.83 -5.74
C VAL A 73 -1.65 2.47 -6.45
N ASP A 74 -1.49 2.13 -7.72
CA ASP A 74 -0.50 2.77 -8.58
C ASP A 74 -1.18 3.95 -9.31
N THR A 75 -0.93 5.15 -8.82
CA THR A 75 -1.57 6.37 -9.34
C THR A 75 -0.94 6.89 -10.63
N LYS A 76 0.19 6.32 -11.05
CA LYS A 76 0.87 6.73 -12.28
C LYS A 76 0.53 5.83 -13.46
N ARG A 77 -0.02 4.66 -13.21
CA ARG A 77 -0.38 3.73 -14.27
C ARG A 77 -1.69 4.16 -14.92
N THR A 78 -1.70 4.27 -16.24
CA THR A 78 -2.88 4.72 -16.98
C THR A 78 -3.72 3.54 -17.45
N LEU A 79 -5.00 3.82 -17.76
CA LEU A 79 -5.88 2.80 -18.30
C LEU A 79 -5.35 2.28 -19.65
N GLU A 80 -4.75 3.17 -20.46
CA GLU A 80 -4.16 2.77 -21.74
C GLU A 80 -3.05 1.76 -21.54
N GLU A 81 -2.17 1.97 -20.56
CA GLU A 81 -1.09 1.03 -20.26
C GLU A 81 -1.65 -0.33 -19.84
N ILE A 82 -2.71 -0.33 -19.04
CA ILE A 82 -3.34 -1.56 -18.58
C ILE A 82 -3.94 -2.34 -19.75
N GLN A 83 -4.58 -1.64 -20.68
CA GLN A 83 -5.24 -2.28 -21.82
C GLN A 83 -4.26 -2.85 -22.85
N ASN A 84 -3.05 -2.32 -22.89
CA ASN A 84 -2.02 -2.75 -23.84
C ASN A 84 -1.09 -3.83 -23.27
N ASP A 85 -1.27 -4.19 -22.04
CA ASP A 85 -0.50 -5.27 -21.40
C ASP A 85 -0.96 -6.69 -21.88
#